data_e7a07cb2f412d947116f82650defd7ca
#
_entry.id   e7a07cb2f412d947116f82650defd7ca
#
_cell.length_a   1.000
_cell.length_b   1.000
_cell.length_c   1.000
_cell.angle_alpha   90.00
_cell.angle_beta   90.00
_cell.angle_gamma   90.00
#
_symmetry.space_group_name_H-M   'P 1'
#
loop_
_entity.id
_entity.type
_entity.pdbx_description
1 polymer ?
#
loop_
_entity_poly.entity_id
_entity_poly.type
_entity_poly.pdbx_seq_one_letter_code
_entity_poly.pdbx_strand_id
1 'polypeptide(L)'
;MIEVKINNEKELIHALSQLAQHVKYNVPLMRTIAGTMQSAVDQNFEAGGRPAWLGVKSRPDGKPLIDSGALRNSIHSSWDNNEAQVGTDLKYAAIHQFGGKTSPHKIKPVTKKALAFGGIVRKSVDHPGSEIPARPFLVLTPQDEEDILGDVQAYFRSVVK
;
A
#
# COMPACT_ATOMS: atom_id res chain seq x y z
N MET A 1 -4.32 -17.19 -57.26
CA MET A 1 -4.69 -16.14 -56.26
C MET A 1 -5.21 -16.89 -55.05
N ILE A 2 -4.63 -16.67 -53.88
CA ILE A 2 -5.12 -17.27 -52.61
C ILE A 2 -6.02 -16.22 -51.95
N GLU A 3 -7.29 -16.53 -51.83
CA GLU A 3 -8.28 -15.67 -51.20
C GLU A 3 -8.52 -16.18 -49.75
N VAL A 4 -8.25 -15.35 -48.75
CA VAL A 4 -8.54 -15.68 -47.35
C VAL A 4 -9.84 -14.97 -46.97
N LYS A 5 -10.87 -15.74 -46.66
CA LYS A 5 -12.18 -15.20 -46.25
C LYS A 5 -12.37 -15.36 -44.73
N ILE A 6 -12.60 -14.25 -44.05
CA ILE A 6 -12.93 -14.25 -42.60
C ILE A 6 -14.45 -14.43 -42.48
N ASN A 7 -14.90 -15.57 -41.94
CA ASN A 7 -16.32 -15.91 -41.87
C ASN A 7 -17.09 -15.24 -40.72
N ASN A 8 -16.39 -14.64 -39.72
CA ASN A 8 -17.00 -14.06 -38.50
C ASN A 8 -16.71 -12.55 -38.36
N GLU A 9 -16.70 -11.83 -39.50
CA GLU A 9 -16.35 -10.40 -39.52
C GLU A 9 -17.23 -9.55 -38.59
N LYS A 10 -18.55 -9.77 -38.57
CA LYS A 10 -19.48 -9.03 -37.72
C LYS A 10 -19.26 -9.26 -36.21
N GLU A 11 -19.04 -10.52 -35.84
CA GLU A 11 -18.76 -10.91 -34.46
C GLU A 11 -17.42 -10.34 -33.98
N LEU A 12 -16.41 -10.37 -34.85
CA LEU A 12 -15.10 -9.79 -34.59
C LEU A 12 -15.17 -8.27 -34.43
N ILE A 13 -15.87 -7.56 -35.31
CA ILE A 13 -16.08 -6.12 -35.21
C ILE A 13 -16.84 -5.78 -33.94
N HIS A 14 -17.87 -6.55 -33.57
CA HIS A 14 -18.60 -6.34 -32.33
C HIS A 14 -17.71 -6.50 -31.09
N ALA A 15 -16.93 -7.59 -30.99
CA ALA A 15 -15.99 -7.84 -29.91
C ALA A 15 -14.93 -6.75 -29.80
N LEU A 16 -14.34 -6.32 -30.92
CA LEU A 16 -13.37 -5.23 -30.96
C LEU A 16 -13.99 -3.88 -30.53
N SER A 17 -15.23 -3.62 -30.92
CA SER A 17 -15.95 -2.41 -30.50
C SER A 17 -16.23 -2.40 -28.99
N GLN A 18 -16.63 -3.54 -28.44
CA GLN A 18 -16.80 -3.69 -26.99
C GLN A 18 -15.49 -3.46 -26.24
N LEU A 19 -14.39 -4.11 -26.67
CA LEU A 19 -13.07 -3.88 -26.10
C LEU A 19 -12.67 -2.41 -26.15
N ALA A 20 -12.87 -1.74 -27.29
CA ALA A 20 -12.53 -0.33 -27.46
C ALA A 20 -13.33 0.59 -26.51
N GLN A 21 -14.60 0.26 -26.24
CA GLN A 21 -15.41 0.98 -25.28
C GLN A 21 -14.92 0.77 -23.84
N HIS A 22 -14.60 -0.45 -23.46
CA HIS A 22 -14.12 -0.78 -22.12
C HIS A 22 -12.72 -0.24 -21.85
N VAL A 23 -11.85 -0.16 -22.87
CA VAL A 23 -10.54 0.54 -22.76
C VAL A 23 -10.70 2.04 -22.53
N LYS A 24 -11.79 2.64 -22.97
CA LYS A 24 -12.10 4.06 -22.67
C LYS A 24 -12.67 4.28 -21.27
N TYR A 25 -13.27 3.25 -20.68
CA TYR A 25 -13.91 3.36 -19.37
C TYR A 25 -13.42 2.24 -18.45
N ASN A 26 -12.27 2.47 -17.81
CA ASN A 26 -11.55 1.50 -16.99
C ASN A 26 -11.85 1.61 -15.49
N VAL A 27 -12.75 2.49 -15.07
CA VAL A 27 -13.05 2.71 -13.64
C VAL A 27 -13.32 1.40 -12.88
N PRO A 28 -14.10 0.43 -13.41
CA PRO A 28 -14.31 -0.84 -12.70
C PRO A 28 -13.02 -1.66 -12.55
N LEU A 29 -12.18 -1.68 -13.58
CA LEU A 29 -10.87 -2.36 -13.54
C LEU A 29 -9.94 -1.70 -12.51
N MET A 30 -9.81 -0.37 -12.57
CA MET A 30 -8.95 0.38 -11.63
C MET A 30 -9.41 0.21 -10.19
N ARG A 31 -10.73 0.14 -9.96
CA ARG A 31 -11.29 -0.18 -8.64
C ARG A 31 -10.87 -1.56 -8.15
N THR A 32 -10.91 -2.58 -9.00
CA THR A 32 -10.50 -3.94 -8.64
C THR A 32 -9.01 -3.96 -8.31
N ILE A 33 -8.15 -3.38 -9.17
CA ILE A 33 -6.71 -3.26 -8.94
C ILE A 33 -6.42 -2.54 -7.61
N ALA A 34 -7.08 -1.42 -7.34
CA ALA A 34 -6.93 -0.69 -6.08
C ALA A 34 -7.29 -1.55 -4.86
N GLY A 35 -8.33 -2.39 -4.97
CA GLY A 35 -8.72 -3.35 -3.94
C GLY A 35 -7.66 -4.43 -3.70
N THR A 36 -7.09 -5.00 -4.76
CA THR A 36 -6.00 -6.00 -4.67
C THR A 36 -4.73 -5.39 -4.07
N MET A 37 -4.37 -4.17 -4.47
CA MET A 37 -3.25 -3.42 -3.86
C MET A 37 -3.49 -3.14 -2.37
N GLN A 38 -4.71 -2.74 -1.99
CA GLN A 38 -5.08 -2.54 -0.58
C GLN A 38 -4.93 -3.83 0.23
N SER A 39 -5.41 -4.96 -0.32
CA SER A 39 -5.26 -6.28 0.30
C SER A 39 -3.81 -6.67 0.47
N ALA A 40 -2.94 -6.42 -0.52
CA ALA A 40 -1.51 -6.67 -0.44
C ALA A 40 -0.84 -5.89 0.71
N VAL A 41 -1.20 -4.62 0.88
CA VAL A 41 -0.71 -3.78 1.98
C VAL A 41 -1.20 -4.31 3.34
N ASP A 42 -2.47 -4.70 3.46
CA ASP A 42 -3.00 -5.30 4.69
C ASP A 42 -2.26 -6.60 5.06
N GLN A 43 -1.95 -7.45 4.08
CA GLN A 43 -1.15 -8.66 4.28
C GLN A 43 0.28 -8.33 4.74
N ASN A 44 0.91 -7.25 4.25
CA ASN A 44 2.21 -6.79 4.75
C ASN A 44 2.15 -6.47 6.26
N PHE A 45 1.10 -5.80 6.72
CA PHE A 45 0.92 -5.52 8.15
C PHE A 45 0.63 -6.80 8.95
N GLU A 46 -0.19 -7.71 8.45
CA GLU A 46 -0.54 -8.97 9.12
C GLU A 46 0.65 -9.91 9.28
N ALA A 47 1.46 -10.05 8.23
CA ALA A 47 2.67 -10.86 8.23
C ALA A 47 3.83 -10.22 9.01
N GLY A 48 3.77 -8.92 9.33
CA GLY A 48 4.91 -8.18 9.87
C GLY A 48 5.99 -7.89 8.83
N GLY A 49 5.57 -7.73 7.59
CA GLY A 49 6.38 -7.46 6.39
C GLY A 49 6.55 -8.66 5.47
N ARG A 50 6.59 -8.38 4.17
CA ARG A 50 6.92 -9.34 3.12
C ARG A 50 7.98 -8.72 2.18
N PRO A 51 9.30 -8.89 2.47
CA PRO A 51 9.93 -9.70 3.53
C PRO A 51 9.75 -9.16 4.94
N ALA A 52 9.97 -10.01 5.95
CA ALA A 52 9.76 -9.70 7.35
C ALA A 52 10.55 -8.45 7.81
N TRP A 53 9.87 -7.55 8.52
CA TRP A 53 10.47 -6.32 9.02
C TRP A 53 11.32 -6.56 10.28
N LEU A 54 12.32 -5.70 10.48
CA LEU A 54 13.06 -5.68 11.73
C LEU A 54 12.13 -5.38 12.91
N GLY A 55 12.25 -6.17 13.97
CA GLY A 55 11.50 -6.02 15.21
C GLY A 55 11.67 -4.65 15.88
N VAL A 56 10.89 -4.40 16.91
CA VAL A 56 10.92 -3.16 17.70
C VAL A 56 11.65 -3.44 19.01
N LYS A 57 12.83 -2.85 19.22
CA LYS A 57 13.66 -3.07 20.42
C LYS A 57 12.93 -2.80 21.73
N SER A 58 12.05 -1.80 21.78
CA SER A 58 11.26 -1.44 22.96
C SER A 58 10.04 -2.33 23.20
N ARG A 59 9.68 -3.17 22.23
CA ARG A 59 8.54 -4.10 22.27
C ARG A 59 8.91 -5.39 21.53
N PRO A 60 9.74 -6.28 22.15
CA PRO A 60 10.25 -7.47 21.46
C PRO A 60 9.14 -8.40 20.93
N ASP A 61 8.03 -8.49 21.66
CA ASP A 61 6.87 -9.33 21.31
C ASP A 61 5.79 -8.56 20.51
N GLY A 62 6.02 -7.28 20.25
CA GLY A 62 5.09 -6.41 19.51
C GLY A 62 5.29 -6.50 18.00
N LYS A 63 4.18 -6.52 17.25
CA LYS A 63 4.26 -6.44 15.78
C LYS A 63 4.80 -5.07 15.36
N PRO A 64 5.83 -5.02 14.47
CA PRO A 64 6.30 -3.76 13.92
C PRO A 64 5.17 -2.98 13.22
N LEU A 65 5.20 -1.65 13.31
CA LEU A 65 4.22 -0.72 12.74
C LEU A 65 2.79 -0.87 13.27
N ILE A 66 2.50 -1.84 14.14
CA ILE A 66 1.20 -2.01 14.78
C ILE A 66 1.35 -1.75 16.29
N ASP A 67 1.09 -0.50 16.70
CA ASP A 67 1.01 -0.11 18.11
C ASP A 67 -0.44 0.22 18.45
N SER A 68 -0.90 1.39 18.05
CA SER A 68 -2.32 1.80 18.14
C SER A 68 -3.15 1.37 16.93
N GLY A 69 -2.51 0.86 15.89
CA GLY A 69 -3.14 0.59 14.60
C GLY A 69 -3.33 1.83 13.70
N ALA A 70 -2.94 3.02 14.19
CA ALA A 70 -3.20 4.27 13.47
C ALA A 70 -2.62 4.28 12.04
N LEU A 71 -1.40 3.78 11.85
CA LEU A 71 -0.79 3.71 10.51
C LEU A 71 -1.55 2.74 9.60
N ARG A 72 -1.82 1.53 10.06
CA ARG A 72 -2.57 0.53 9.28
C ARG A 72 -3.95 1.07 8.89
N ASN A 73 -4.68 1.64 9.85
CA ASN A 73 -6.05 2.14 9.63
C ASN A 73 -6.10 3.42 8.79
N SER A 74 -4.97 4.08 8.56
CA SER A 74 -4.88 5.26 7.70
C SER A 74 -4.63 4.93 6.23
N ILE A 75 -4.36 3.65 5.93
CA ILE A 75 -4.16 3.23 4.54
C ILE A 75 -5.51 3.25 3.83
N HIS A 76 -5.55 3.92 2.70
CA HIS A 76 -6.72 3.98 1.84
C HIS A 76 -6.32 3.79 0.39
N SER A 77 -7.25 3.30 -0.40
CA SER A 77 -7.11 3.18 -1.84
C SER A 77 -7.97 4.23 -2.56
N SER A 78 -7.52 4.67 -3.70
CA SER A 78 -8.25 5.55 -4.61
C SER A 78 -8.02 5.12 -6.06
N TRP A 79 -8.95 5.47 -6.93
CA TRP A 79 -8.87 5.10 -8.34
C TRP A 79 -9.67 6.11 -9.18
N ASP A 80 -9.26 6.24 -10.43
CA ASP A 80 -10.02 6.89 -11.47
C ASP A 80 -10.05 6.04 -12.75
N ASN A 81 -10.20 6.65 -13.91
CA ASN A 81 -10.22 5.91 -15.18
C ASN A 81 -8.84 5.42 -15.63
N ASN A 82 -7.76 5.99 -15.13
CA ASN A 82 -6.41 5.82 -15.64
C ASN A 82 -5.44 5.25 -14.60
N GLU A 83 -5.75 5.39 -13.32
CA GLU A 83 -4.85 5.01 -12.24
C GLU A 83 -5.58 4.40 -11.05
N ALA A 84 -4.87 3.55 -10.33
CA ALA A 84 -5.21 3.00 -9.04
C ALA A 84 -4.08 3.30 -8.06
N GLN A 85 -4.42 3.76 -6.86
CA GLN A 85 -3.46 4.18 -5.85
C GLN A 85 -3.80 3.59 -4.50
N VAL A 86 -2.77 3.30 -3.69
CA VAL A 86 -2.88 2.97 -2.26
C VAL A 86 -1.87 3.81 -1.50
N GLY A 87 -2.30 4.42 -0.41
CA GLY A 87 -1.43 5.32 0.34
C GLY A 87 -1.98 5.74 1.70
N THR A 88 -1.30 6.69 2.32
CA THR A 88 -1.68 7.30 3.60
C THR A 88 -1.24 8.76 3.65
N ASP A 89 -2.03 9.59 4.31
CA ASP A 89 -1.73 11.01 4.55
C ASP A 89 -0.90 11.26 5.82
N LEU A 90 -0.53 10.20 6.55
CA LEU A 90 0.22 10.36 7.79
C LEU A 90 1.66 10.78 7.53
N LYS A 91 2.04 11.95 8.03
CA LYS A 91 3.37 12.55 7.82
C LYS A 91 4.54 11.65 8.25
N TYR A 92 4.34 10.81 9.26
CA TYR A 92 5.38 9.90 9.75
C TYR A 92 5.47 8.58 8.95
N ALA A 93 4.55 8.34 8.04
CA ALA A 93 4.53 7.12 7.22
C ALA A 93 5.80 6.97 6.37
N ALA A 94 6.28 8.07 5.79
CA ALA A 94 7.45 8.09 4.93
C ALA A 94 8.73 7.58 5.64
N ILE A 95 8.96 7.98 6.90
CA ILE A 95 10.14 7.51 7.64
C ILE A 95 10.06 6.02 7.98
N HIS A 96 8.85 5.46 8.09
CA HIS A 96 8.67 4.03 8.28
C HIS A 96 8.83 3.26 6.96
N GLN A 97 8.34 3.81 5.86
CA GLN A 97 8.48 3.21 4.53
C GLN A 97 9.95 3.13 4.09
N PHE A 98 10.67 4.24 4.21
CA PHE A 98 12.01 4.38 3.63
C PHE A 98 13.14 4.30 4.67
N GLY A 99 12.82 4.32 5.95
CA GLY A 99 13.79 4.49 7.00
C GLY A 99 14.30 5.93 7.08
N GLY A 100 15.16 6.21 8.04
CA GLY A 100 15.79 7.51 8.17
C GLY A 100 16.19 7.84 9.60
N LYS A 101 16.64 9.08 9.79
CA LYS A 101 17.06 9.59 11.09
C LYS A 101 16.21 10.79 11.49
N THR A 102 15.63 10.74 12.69
CA THR A 102 14.92 11.89 13.22
C THR A 102 15.90 12.95 13.72
N SER A 103 15.56 14.22 13.57
CA SER A 103 16.40 15.31 14.06
C SER A 103 16.46 15.33 15.60
N PRO A 104 17.57 15.84 16.18
CA PRO A 104 17.62 16.14 17.61
C PRO A 104 16.48 17.06 18.03
N HIS A 105 15.85 16.76 19.14
CA HIS A 105 14.74 17.55 19.66
C HIS A 105 14.64 17.47 21.17
N LYS A 106 13.95 18.46 21.75
CA LYS A 106 13.72 18.50 23.19
C LYS A 106 12.35 17.91 23.51
N ILE A 107 12.35 16.82 24.29
CA ILE A 107 11.12 16.20 24.79
C ILE A 107 10.68 16.96 26.03
N LYS A 108 9.42 17.43 26.04
CA LYS A 108 8.77 18.08 27.18
C LYS A 108 7.52 17.30 27.57
N PRO A 109 7.11 17.34 28.85
CA PRO A 109 5.85 16.74 29.26
C PRO A 109 4.67 17.47 28.61
N VAL A 110 3.66 16.74 28.16
CA VAL A 110 2.46 17.31 27.53
C VAL A 110 1.33 17.48 28.53
N THR A 111 1.11 16.49 29.39
CA THR A 111 -0.02 16.48 30.36
C THR A 111 0.42 16.60 31.80
N LYS A 112 1.66 16.28 32.13
CA LYS A 112 2.21 16.29 33.49
C LYS A 112 3.25 17.39 33.65
N LYS A 113 3.56 17.76 34.90
CA LYS A 113 4.56 18.82 35.22
C LYS A 113 6.00 18.38 34.89
N ALA A 114 6.26 17.08 34.78
CA ALA A 114 7.60 16.54 34.52
C ALA A 114 7.52 15.19 33.81
N LEU A 115 8.63 14.80 33.14
CA LEU A 115 8.90 13.49 32.60
C LEU A 115 9.47 12.59 33.71
N ALA A 116 8.97 11.36 33.84
CA ALA A 116 9.51 10.38 34.78
C ALA A 116 9.87 9.10 33.99
N PHE A 117 11.12 8.68 34.05
CA PHE A 117 11.62 7.47 33.41
C PHE A 117 12.88 6.97 34.14
N GLY A 118 13.01 5.65 34.30
CA GLY A 118 14.16 5.02 34.96
C GLY A 118 14.46 5.59 36.38
N GLY A 119 13.44 5.99 37.14
CA GLY A 119 13.61 6.61 38.49
C GLY A 119 14.06 8.08 38.47
N ILE A 120 14.19 8.68 37.30
CA ILE A 120 14.63 10.09 37.15
C ILE A 120 13.43 10.95 36.74
N VAL A 121 13.34 12.15 37.36
CA VAL A 121 12.33 13.15 37.05
C VAL A 121 12.99 14.36 36.40
N ARG A 122 12.54 14.79 35.21
CA ARG A 122 13.09 15.93 34.45
C ARG A 122 11.99 16.82 33.89
N LYS A 123 12.23 18.12 33.82
CA LYS A 123 11.31 19.08 33.15
C LYS A 123 11.41 18.96 31.61
N SER A 124 12.54 18.55 31.11
CA SER A 124 12.78 18.27 29.68
C SER A 124 13.99 17.37 29.52
N VAL A 125 14.06 16.70 28.36
CA VAL A 125 15.20 15.86 27.94
C VAL A 125 15.58 16.21 26.52
N ASP A 126 16.86 16.41 26.29
CA ASP A 126 17.40 16.55 24.92
C ASP A 126 17.58 15.16 24.31
N HIS A 127 16.86 14.89 23.24
CA HIS A 127 16.90 13.64 22.51
C HIS A 127 17.78 13.81 21.25
N PRO A 128 18.80 12.99 21.03
CA PRO A 128 19.74 13.16 19.90
C PRO A 128 19.14 12.79 18.52
N GLY A 129 17.90 12.40 18.50
CA GLY A 129 17.26 11.75 17.36
C GLY A 129 17.36 10.24 17.45
N SER A 130 16.63 9.54 16.59
CA SER A 130 16.64 8.09 16.47
C SER A 130 16.86 7.68 15.02
N GLU A 131 17.59 6.61 14.82
CA GLU A 131 17.64 5.92 13.55
C GLU A 131 16.46 4.96 13.43
N ILE A 132 15.65 5.15 12.42
CA ILE A 132 14.45 4.36 12.14
C ILE A 132 14.75 3.45 10.96
N PRO A 133 14.78 2.12 11.15
CA PRO A 133 14.99 1.20 10.04
C PRO A 133 13.80 1.24 9.08
N ALA A 134 14.08 1.09 7.78
CA ALA A 134 13.05 0.94 6.77
C ALA A 134 12.17 -0.29 7.06
N ARG A 135 10.88 -0.12 6.92
CA ARG A 135 9.86 -1.17 6.98
C ARG A 135 8.86 -0.93 5.86
N PRO A 136 9.21 -1.29 4.62
CA PRO A 136 8.36 -1.01 3.47
C PRO A 136 7.02 -1.73 3.63
N PHE A 137 5.96 -0.98 3.80
CA PHE A 137 4.59 -1.51 3.91
C PHE A 137 3.78 -1.29 2.62
N LEU A 138 4.13 -0.26 1.83
CA LEU A 138 3.60 -0.02 0.49
C LEU A 138 4.49 -0.73 -0.55
N VAL A 139 4.51 -2.05 -0.52
CA VAL A 139 5.28 -2.88 -1.45
C VAL A 139 4.41 -4.02 -1.93
N LEU A 140 4.52 -4.35 -3.20
CA LEU A 140 3.91 -5.54 -3.80
C LEU A 140 4.95 -6.66 -3.87
N THR A 141 4.53 -7.87 -3.61
CA THR A 141 5.31 -9.08 -3.88
C THR A 141 5.05 -9.55 -5.31
N PRO A 142 5.87 -10.44 -5.88
CA PRO A 142 5.58 -11.04 -7.18
C PRO A 142 4.20 -11.72 -7.25
N GLN A 143 3.73 -12.31 -6.15
CA GLN A 143 2.39 -12.89 -6.08
C GLN A 143 1.30 -11.82 -6.19
N ASP A 144 1.46 -10.68 -5.50
CA ASP A 144 0.49 -9.58 -5.58
C ASP A 144 0.43 -9.01 -7.02
N GLU A 145 1.57 -8.96 -7.72
CA GLU A 145 1.63 -8.55 -9.13
C GLU A 145 0.93 -9.56 -10.05
N GLU A 146 1.09 -10.87 -9.80
CA GLU A 146 0.36 -11.93 -10.52
C GLU A 146 -1.15 -11.83 -10.27
N ASP A 147 -1.57 -11.55 -9.04
CA ASP A 147 -2.99 -11.38 -8.68
C ASP A 147 -3.59 -10.18 -9.44
N ILE A 148 -2.88 -9.04 -9.50
CA ILE A 148 -3.29 -7.88 -10.30
C ILE A 148 -3.39 -8.24 -11.79
N LEU A 149 -2.43 -8.98 -12.33
CA LEU A 149 -2.49 -9.43 -13.72
C LEU A 149 -3.70 -10.35 -13.95
N GLY A 150 -4.02 -11.21 -12.99
CA GLY A 150 -5.21 -12.06 -12.99
C GLY A 150 -6.51 -11.25 -13.06
N ASP A 151 -6.60 -10.17 -12.27
CA ASP A 151 -7.73 -9.24 -12.28
C ASP A 151 -7.92 -8.58 -13.65
N VAL A 152 -6.82 -8.12 -14.25
CA VAL A 152 -6.82 -7.53 -15.60
C VAL A 152 -7.32 -8.53 -16.65
N GLN A 153 -6.80 -9.76 -16.61
CA GLN A 153 -7.22 -10.82 -17.53
C GLN A 153 -8.70 -11.20 -17.34
N ALA A 154 -9.16 -11.32 -16.09
CA ALA A 154 -10.55 -11.63 -15.78
C ALA A 154 -11.50 -10.53 -16.27
N TYR A 155 -11.13 -9.27 -16.07
CA TYR A 155 -11.90 -8.13 -16.57
C TYR A 155 -12.07 -8.18 -18.08
N PHE A 156 -10.98 -8.29 -18.84
CA PHE A 156 -11.08 -8.31 -20.30
C PHE A 156 -11.79 -9.57 -20.84
N ARG A 157 -11.63 -10.75 -20.20
CA ARG A 157 -12.42 -11.94 -20.54
C ARG A 157 -13.92 -11.74 -20.33
N SER A 158 -14.31 -10.95 -19.32
CA SER A 158 -15.73 -10.66 -19.07
C SER A 158 -16.37 -9.75 -20.11
N VAL A 159 -15.54 -8.93 -20.76
CA VAL A 159 -15.95 -7.95 -21.79
C VAL A 159 -16.15 -8.58 -23.17
N VAL A 160 -15.41 -9.66 -23.49
CA VAL A 160 -15.39 -10.31 -24.82
C VAL A 160 -16.36 -11.50 -24.89
N LYS A 161 -17.33 -11.57 -24.00
CA LYS A 161 -18.36 -12.64 -24.05
C LYS A 161 -19.47 -12.33 -25.03
#